data_832f516c266069b7353ee008e0b4549a
#
_entry.id   832f516c266069b7353ee008e0b4549a
#
_cell.length_a   1.000
_cell.length_b   1.000
_cell.length_c   1.000
_cell.angle_alpha   90.00
_cell.angle_beta   90.00
_cell.angle_gamma   90.00
#
_symmetry.space_group_name_H-M   'P 1'
#
loop_
_entity.id
_entity.type
_entity.pdbx_description
1 polymer ?
#
loop_
_entity_poly.entity_id
_entity_poly.type
_entity_poly.pdbx_seq_one_letter_code
_entity_poly.pdbx_strand_id
1 'polypeptide(L)'
;LFSVFSEEVDDNFKVLMRFENGVSALVEIATNCFIHQPRWHISGKDGTAVIHNWDCDGEIIKLATDGVLKWEDDIVYTAAGPTRTMAPRPDDTTKQLPLPKVKANWTDYYNNILDVLDHKAELIVKPEQALRVMHLIDLIFESSKIGKPLECKI
;
A
#
# COMPACT_ATOMS: atom_id res chain seq x y z
N LEU A 1 9.25 12.42 -9.19
CA LEU A 1 8.29 13.49 -9.49
C LEU A 1 8.47 13.92 -10.94
N PHE A 2 7.40 14.16 -11.66
CA PHE A 2 7.43 14.70 -13.02
C PHE A 2 6.05 15.24 -13.39
N SER A 3 6.03 16.13 -14.38
CA SER A 3 4.80 16.75 -14.88
C SER A 3 4.47 16.22 -16.26
N VAL A 4 3.20 15.95 -16.51
CA VAL A 4 2.66 15.50 -17.80
C VAL A 4 1.75 16.55 -18.42
N PHE A 5 0.88 17.16 -17.61
CA PHE A 5 -0.12 18.13 -18.07
C PHE A 5 0.16 19.54 -17.59
N SER A 6 0.89 19.72 -16.50
CA SER A 6 1.21 21.01 -15.93
C SER A 6 2.71 21.23 -15.87
N GLU A 7 3.20 22.40 -16.26
CA GLU A 7 4.60 22.77 -16.09
C GLU A 7 4.89 23.37 -14.70
N GLU A 8 3.84 23.72 -13.97
CA GLU A 8 3.95 24.43 -12.68
C GLU A 8 3.86 23.48 -11.48
N VAL A 9 3.24 22.32 -11.65
CA VAL A 9 2.96 21.36 -10.55
C VAL A 9 3.28 19.95 -10.99
N ASP A 10 3.97 19.19 -10.13
CA ASP A 10 4.14 17.76 -10.33
C ASP A 10 2.78 17.04 -10.24
N ASP A 11 2.35 16.45 -11.33
CA ASP A 11 1.08 15.74 -11.46
C ASP A 11 1.23 14.22 -11.51
N ASN A 12 2.46 13.75 -11.45
CA ASN A 12 2.81 12.33 -11.38
C ASN A 12 3.94 12.10 -10.40
N PHE A 13 3.81 11.12 -9.52
CA PHE A 13 4.91 10.68 -8.70
C PHE A 13 4.85 9.19 -8.35
N LYS A 14 6.03 8.63 -8.12
CA LYS A 14 6.23 7.29 -7.59
C LYS A 14 7.23 7.37 -6.46
N VAL A 15 6.87 6.83 -5.31
CA VAL A 15 7.69 6.85 -4.11
C VAL A 15 7.85 5.43 -3.59
N LEU A 16 9.08 4.96 -3.51
CA LEU A 16 9.41 3.70 -2.87
C LEU A 16 9.98 3.99 -1.48
N MET A 17 9.34 3.46 -0.46
CA MET A 17 9.78 3.53 0.92
C MET A 17 10.17 2.15 1.44
N ARG A 18 11.25 2.09 2.21
CA ARG A 18 11.68 0.89 2.92
C ARG A 18 11.78 1.22 4.40
N PHE A 19 11.14 0.40 5.22
CA PHE A 19 11.13 0.55 6.67
C PHE A 19 12.16 -0.37 7.34
N GLU A 20 12.65 0.01 8.52
CA GLU A 20 13.63 -0.77 9.28
C GLU A 20 13.15 -2.20 9.60
N ASN A 21 11.85 -2.40 9.76
CA ASN A 21 11.24 -3.70 10.01
C ASN A 21 11.13 -4.60 8.76
N GLY A 22 11.69 -4.17 7.62
CA GLY A 22 11.69 -4.91 6.36
C GLY A 22 10.44 -4.73 5.49
N VAL A 23 9.45 -3.98 5.96
CA VAL A 23 8.27 -3.61 5.14
C VAL A 23 8.70 -2.62 4.06
N SER A 24 8.13 -2.73 2.88
CA SER A 24 8.26 -1.72 1.83
C SER A 24 6.88 -1.23 1.39
N ALA A 25 6.80 0.02 0.98
CA ALA A 25 5.60 0.62 0.42
C ALA A 25 5.94 1.35 -0.88
N LEU A 26 5.11 1.15 -1.90
CA LEU A 26 5.12 1.91 -3.13
C LEU A 26 3.86 2.78 -3.16
N VAL A 27 4.05 4.09 -3.26
CA VAL A 27 2.95 5.05 -3.42
C VAL A 27 3.05 5.65 -4.82
N GLU A 28 1.97 5.54 -5.57
CA GLU A 28 1.88 6.07 -6.92
C GLU A 28 0.66 6.98 -7.03
N ILE A 29 0.86 8.16 -7.63
CA ILE A 29 -0.19 9.05 -8.08
C ILE A 29 0.15 9.49 -9.50
N ALA A 30 -0.82 9.39 -10.39
CA ALA A 30 -0.64 9.75 -11.78
C ALA A 30 -1.95 10.29 -12.38
N THR A 31 -1.91 11.51 -12.89
CA THR A 31 -3.06 12.12 -13.57
C THR A 31 -3.31 11.54 -14.96
N ASN A 32 -2.28 10.92 -15.56
CA ASN A 32 -2.34 10.26 -16.86
C ASN A 32 -2.59 8.74 -16.78
N CYS A 33 -3.02 8.24 -15.64
CA CYS A 33 -3.37 6.83 -15.49
C CYS A 33 -4.83 6.59 -15.89
N PHE A 34 -5.06 6.19 -17.13
CA PHE A 34 -6.40 5.95 -17.70
C PHE A 34 -7.01 4.61 -17.27
N ILE A 35 -6.23 3.73 -16.69
CA ILE A 35 -6.69 2.46 -16.09
C ILE A 35 -6.55 2.58 -14.59
N HIS A 36 -7.65 2.39 -13.87
CA HIS A 36 -7.64 2.49 -12.42
C HIS A 36 -6.76 1.43 -11.79
N GLN A 37 -5.77 1.87 -11.02
CA GLN A 37 -4.99 1.01 -10.13
C GLN A 37 -5.80 0.75 -8.85
N PRO A 38 -5.57 -0.39 -8.17
CA PRO A 38 -6.18 -0.59 -6.87
C PRO A 38 -5.69 0.50 -5.90
N ARG A 39 -6.58 0.97 -5.03
CA ARG A 39 -6.21 1.93 -3.99
C ARG A 39 -5.20 1.37 -3.01
N TRP A 40 -5.38 0.10 -2.68
CA TRP A 40 -4.49 -0.63 -1.80
C TRP A 40 -4.23 -2.01 -2.35
N HIS A 41 -2.97 -2.36 -2.43
CA HIS A 41 -2.50 -3.71 -2.67
C HIS A 41 -1.54 -4.06 -1.54
N ILE A 42 -1.96 -4.94 -0.63
CA ILE A 42 -1.22 -5.28 0.58
C ILE A 42 -0.83 -6.75 0.47
N SER A 43 0.47 -7.01 0.35
CA SER A 43 1.02 -8.37 0.34
C SER A 43 1.65 -8.68 1.68
N GLY A 44 1.14 -9.70 2.35
CA GLY A 44 1.68 -10.24 3.58
C GLY A 44 2.22 -11.66 3.40
N LYS A 45 2.82 -12.20 4.43
CA LYS A 45 3.36 -13.55 4.45
C LYS A 45 2.29 -14.62 4.17
N ASP A 46 1.10 -14.44 4.72
CA ASP A 46 0.04 -15.44 4.73
C ASP A 46 -1.16 -15.07 3.86
N GLY A 47 -1.07 -13.98 3.11
CA GLY A 47 -2.16 -13.56 2.23
C GLY A 47 -1.95 -12.20 1.60
N THR A 48 -2.88 -11.85 0.73
CA THR A 48 -2.91 -10.59 0.00
C THR A 48 -4.30 -9.97 0.09
N ALA A 49 -4.37 -8.67 0.31
CA ALA A 49 -5.60 -7.89 0.24
C ALA A 49 -5.50 -6.86 -0.88
N VAL A 50 -6.57 -6.72 -1.65
CA VAL A 50 -6.71 -5.70 -2.70
C VAL A 50 -8.00 -4.93 -2.46
N ILE A 51 -7.90 -3.59 -2.46
CA ILE A 51 -9.02 -2.67 -2.33
C ILE A 51 -9.04 -1.75 -3.54
N HIS A 52 -10.12 -1.77 -4.30
CA HIS A 52 -10.19 -1.06 -5.58
C HIS A 52 -10.66 0.39 -5.45
N ASN A 53 -11.58 0.65 -4.53
CA ASN A 53 -12.26 1.95 -4.44
C ASN A 53 -12.57 2.38 -2.99
N TRP A 54 -13.23 3.53 -2.84
CA TRP A 54 -13.65 4.06 -1.54
C TRP A 54 -14.80 3.30 -0.89
N ASP A 55 -15.55 2.51 -1.65
CA ASP A 55 -16.64 1.68 -1.14
C ASP A 55 -16.12 0.35 -0.54
N CYS A 56 -14.78 0.21 -0.47
CA CYS A 56 -14.10 -0.99 -0.01
C CYS A 56 -14.49 -2.24 -0.81
N ASP A 57 -14.60 -2.10 -2.15
CA ASP A 57 -14.72 -3.24 -3.02
C ASP A 57 -13.34 -3.86 -3.26
N GLY A 58 -13.29 -5.17 -3.18
CA GLY A 58 -12.05 -5.91 -3.34
C GLY A 58 -12.12 -7.27 -2.67
N GLU A 59 -10.97 -7.85 -2.41
CA GLU A 59 -10.88 -9.20 -1.89
C GLU A 59 -9.67 -9.40 -0.98
N ILE A 60 -9.76 -10.41 -0.14
CA ILE A 60 -8.64 -10.93 0.65
C ILE A 60 -8.46 -12.39 0.27
N ILE A 61 -7.27 -12.74 -0.18
CA ILE A 61 -6.87 -14.13 -0.38
C ILE A 61 -5.86 -14.48 0.71
N LYS A 62 -6.17 -15.52 1.49
CA LYS A 62 -5.33 -15.99 2.59
C LYS A 62 -5.00 -17.46 2.43
N LEU A 63 -3.87 -17.91 2.99
CA LEU A 63 -3.57 -19.34 3.10
C LEU A 63 -4.68 -20.07 3.85
N ALA A 64 -5.08 -21.24 3.34
CA ALA A 64 -6.14 -22.06 3.92
C ALA A 64 -5.67 -22.81 5.17
N THR A 65 -4.38 -23.13 5.26
CA THR A 65 -3.74 -23.85 6.36
C THR A 65 -2.75 -22.93 7.07
N ASP A 66 -2.65 -23.03 8.37
CA ASP A 66 -1.86 -22.14 9.24
C ASP A 66 -0.36 -22.10 8.87
N GLY A 67 -0.04 -21.29 7.84
CA GLY A 67 1.32 -20.91 7.47
C GLY A 67 2.17 -22.00 6.80
N VAL A 68 1.64 -23.17 6.50
CA VAL A 68 2.38 -24.22 5.80
C VAL A 68 2.10 -24.14 4.30
N LEU A 69 2.91 -23.37 3.61
CA LEU A 69 2.95 -23.39 2.16
C LEU A 69 3.72 -24.64 1.72
N LYS A 70 3.02 -25.69 1.35
CA LYS A 70 3.63 -26.80 0.60
C LYS A 70 3.78 -26.36 -0.85
N TRP A 71 4.88 -25.70 -1.13
CA TRP A 71 5.23 -25.36 -2.50
C TRP A 71 6.34 -26.29 -2.93
N GLU A 72 6.08 -27.13 -3.90
CA GLU A 72 7.07 -28.02 -4.48
C GLU A 72 7.65 -27.40 -5.76
N ASP A 73 8.95 -27.59 -5.96
CA ASP A 73 9.59 -27.24 -7.22
C ASP A 73 9.15 -28.25 -8.29
N ASP A 74 8.83 -27.75 -9.45
CA ASP A 74 8.61 -28.57 -10.62
C ASP A 74 9.87 -28.56 -11.50
N ILE A 75 10.25 -29.73 -12.02
CA ILE A 75 11.41 -29.86 -12.91
C ILE A 75 10.92 -29.91 -14.35
N VAL A 76 11.24 -28.84 -15.10
CA VAL A 76 10.94 -28.75 -16.52
C VAL A 76 12.21 -29.01 -17.32
N TYR A 77 12.14 -29.90 -18.30
CA TYR A 77 13.23 -30.18 -19.21
C TYR A 77 13.17 -29.26 -20.43
N THR A 78 14.21 -28.47 -20.61
CA THR A 78 14.38 -27.58 -21.77
C THR A 78 15.47 -28.09 -22.69
N ALA A 79 15.64 -27.51 -23.88
CA ALA A 79 16.73 -27.81 -24.78
C ALA A 79 18.14 -27.56 -24.18
N ALA A 80 18.22 -26.70 -23.15
CA ALA A 80 19.43 -26.41 -22.39
C ALA A 80 19.65 -27.33 -21.19
N GLY A 81 18.73 -28.28 -20.95
CA GLY A 81 18.76 -29.21 -19.80
C GLY A 81 17.62 -28.98 -18.80
N PRO A 82 17.65 -29.69 -17.66
CA PRO A 82 16.64 -29.54 -16.65
C PRO A 82 16.74 -28.17 -15.95
N THR A 83 15.61 -27.53 -15.78
CA THR A 83 15.49 -26.29 -15.00
C THR A 83 14.39 -26.45 -13.94
N ARG A 84 14.56 -25.76 -12.82
CA ARG A 84 13.53 -25.70 -11.79
C ARG A 84 12.58 -24.57 -12.08
N THR A 85 11.30 -24.84 -11.96
CA THR A 85 10.25 -23.81 -11.99
C THR A 85 9.35 -24.03 -10.76
N MET A 86 8.66 -22.99 -10.36
CA MET A 86 7.66 -23.14 -9.29
C MET A 86 6.41 -23.75 -9.89
N ALA A 87 5.93 -24.85 -9.32
CA ALA A 87 4.65 -25.41 -9.69
C ALA A 87 3.52 -24.39 -9.45
N PRO A 88 2.46 -24.43 -10.25
CA PRO A 88 1.25 -23.65 -9.97
C PRO A 88 0.77 -23.95 -8.55
N ARG A 89 0.30 -22.91 -7.85
CA ARG A 89 -0.25 -23.09 -6.52
C ARG A 89 -1.52 -23.96 -6.61
N PRO A 90 -1.64 -25.04 -5.84
CA PRO A 90 -2.86 -25.82 -5.78
C PRO A 90 -4.05 -24.99 -5.27
N ASP A 91 -5.24 -25.16 -5.84
CA ASP A 91 -6.42 -24.33 -5.55
C ASP A 91 -6.89 -24.43 -4.09
N ASP A 92 -6.63 -25.57 -3.43
CA ASP A 92 -7.01 -25.84 -2.05
C ASP A 92 -6.08 -25.16 -1.01
N THR A 93 -4.97 -24.55 -1.45
CA THR A 93 -4.00 -23.90 -0.55
C THR A 93 -4.41 -22.51 -0.09
N THR A 94 -5.42 -21.93 -0.71
CA THR A 94 -5.90 -20.58 -0.39
C THR A 94 -7.41 -20.55 -0.16
N LYS A 95 -7.82 -19.55 0.61
CA LYS A 95 -9.24 -19.24 0.81
C LYS A 95 -9.48 -17.75 0.59
N GLN A 96 -10.60 -17.44 -0.03
CA GLN A 96 -11.06 -16.07 -0.16
C GLN A 96 -11.85 -15.65 1.08
N LEU A 97 -11.61 -14.45 1.54
CA LEU A 97 -12.33 -13.81 2.65
C LEU A 97 -12.95 -12.51 2.16
N PRO A 98 -14.15 -12.16 2.65
CA PRO A 98 -14.75 -10.87 2.33
C PRO A 98 -13.96 -9.74 2.99
N LEU A 99 -13.86 -8.61 2.30
CA LEU A 99 -13.41 -7.36 2.91
C LEU A 99 -14.45 -6.86 3.91
N PRO A 100 -14.03 -6.40 5.10
CA PRO A 100 -14.96 -5.75 6.01
C PRO A 100 -15.44 -4.43 5.41
N LYS A 101 -16.75 -4.23 5.37
CA LYS A 101 -17.35 -2.95 4.95
C LYS A 101 -17.28 -1.97 6.11
N VAL A 102 -16.49 -0.93 5.95
CA VAL A 102 -16.35 0.17 6.92
C VAL A 102 -17.12 1.38 6.38
N LYS A 103 -18.09 1.87 7.13
CA LYS A 103 -18.73 3.16 6.85
C LYS A 103 -17.94 4.26 7.55
N ALA A 104 -17.30 5.11 6.76
CA ALA A 104 -16.67 6.32 7.25
C ALA A 104 -17.62 7.51 7.06
N ASN A 105 -17.66 8.39 8.05
CA ASN A 105 -18.37 9.65 7.96
C ASN A 105 -17.38 10.81 8.15
N TRP A 106 -17.27 11.67 7.14
CA TRP A 106 -16.37 12.82 7.19
C TRP A 106 -16.68 13.80 8.34
N THR A 107 -17.95 13.83 8.78
CA THR A 107 -18.38 14.63 9.92
C THR A 107 -17.77 14.18 11.24
N ASP A 108 -17.38 12.93 11.37
CA ASP A 108 -16.80 12.40 12.62
C ASP A 108 -15.48 13.09 12.97
N TYR A 109 -14.69 13.48 11.98
CA TYR A 109 -13.49 14.28 12.19
C TYR A 109 -13.80 15.64 12.81
N TYR A 110 -14.77 16.35 12.29
CA TYR A 110 -15.16 17.66 12.81
C TYR A 110 -15.86 17.57 14.16
N ASN A 111 -16.69 16.55 14.37
CA ASN A 111 -17.30 16.28 15.66
C ASN A 111 -16.25 16.00 16.73
N ASN A 112 -15.20 15.25 16.40
CA ASN A 112 -14.10 15.02 17.33
C ASN A 112 -13.39 16.32 17.71
N ILE A 113 -13.17 17.24 16.77
CA ILE A 113 -12.57 18.56 17.09
C ILE A 113 -13.48 19.33 18.06
N LEU A 114 -14.80 19.35 17.84
CA LEU A 114 -15.75 20.01 18.73
C LEU A 114 -15.73 19.38 20.13
N ASP A 115 -15.72 18.06 20.21
CA ASP A 115 -15.65 17.35 21.49
C ASP A 115 -14.35 17.64 22.26
N VAL A 116 -13.23 17.82 21.55
CA VAL A 116 -11.96 18.22 22.16
C VAL A 116 -12.02 19.64 22.70
N LEU A 117 -12.60 20.59 21.94
CA LEU A 117 -12.80 21.96 22.39
C LEU A 117 -13.70 22.05 23.62
N ASP A 118 -14.69 21.17 23.71
CA ASP A 118 -15.58 21.03 24.86
C ASP A 118 -14.98 20.21 26.02
N HIS A 119 -13.71 19.80 25.94
CA HIS A 119 -13.03 18.97 26.93
C HIS A 119 -13.66 17.58 27.19
N LYS A 120 -14.32 17.01 26.16
CA LYS A 120 -15.00 15.71 26.26
C LYS A 120 -14.19 14.55 25.67
N ALA A 121 -13.21 14.85 24.82
CA ALA A 121 -12.43 13.85 24.10
C ALA A 121 -10.97 14.29 23.86
N GLU A 122 -10.16 13.36 23.38
CA GLU A 122 -8.83 13.63 22.80
C GLU A 122 -8.92 13.66 21.27
N LEU A 123 -7.97 14.36 20.63
CA LEU A 123 -7.84 14.36 19.17
C LEU A 123 -7.54 12.95 18.66
N ILE A 124 -8.39 12.46 17.75
CA ILE A 124 -8.14 11.20 17.01
C ILE A 124 -7.02 11.40 16.01
N VAL A 125 -7.00 12.52 15.28
CA VAL A 125 -5.91 12.91 14.39
C VAL A 125 -5.08 13.98 15.09
N LYS A 126 -3.88 13.61 15.51
CA LYS A 126 -2.99 14.50 16.26
C LYS A 126 -2.15 15.36 15.31
N PRO A 127 -1.85 16.63 15.66
CA PRO A 127 -1.02 17.51 14.83
C PRO A 127 0.35 16.91 14.48
N GLU A 128 0.96 16.15 15.39
CA GLU A 128 2.25 15.49 15.18
C GLU A 128 2.18 14.43 14.06
N GLN A 129 1.03 13.79 13.88
CA GLN A 129 0.82 12.85 12.78
C GLN A 129 0.76 13.58 11.43
N ALA A 130 0.09 14.74 11.39
CA ALA A 130 0.04 15.58 10.18
C ALA A 130 1.43 16.15 9.86
N LEU A 131 2.17 16.63 10.86
CA LEU A 131 3.54 17.14 10.71
C LEU A 131 4.48 16.06 10.15
N ARG A 132 4.36 14.83 10.64
CA ARG A 132 5.12 13.67 10.12
C ARG A 132 4.87 13.45 8.63
N VAL A 133 3.62 13.54 8.19
CA VAL A 133 3.27 13.38 6.78
C VAL A 133 3.86 14.52 5.94
N MET A 134 3.79 15.77 6.42
CA MET A 134 4.38 16.92 5.73
C MET A 134 5.91 16.80 5.62
N HIS A 135 6.57 16.38 6.70
CA HIS A 135 8.01 16.13 6.66
C HIS A 135 8.40 15.03 5.65
N LEU A 136 7.61 13.97 5.57
CA LEU A 136 7.80 12.94 4.53
C LEU A 136 7.68 13.50 3.13
N ILE A 137 6.70 14.37 2.89
CA ILE A 137 6.50 15.02 1.59
C ILE A 137 7.73 15.87 1.22
N ASP A 138 8.25 16.67 2.13
CA ASP A 138 9.47 17.46 1.93
C ASP A 138 10.67 16.58 1.54
N LEU A 139 10.86 15.47 2.24
CA LEU A 139 11.92 14.50 1.94
C LEU A 139 11.74 13.83 0.56
N ILE A 140 10.51 13.58 0.14
CA ILE A 140 10.20 13.06 -1.19
C ILE A 140 10.64 14.06 -2.27
N PHE A 141 10.34 15.35 -2.11
CA PHE A 141 10.80 16.39 -3.02
C PHE A 141 12.32 16.49 -3.06
N GLU A 142 12.96 16.47 -1.90
CA GLU A 142 14.41 16.50 -1.82
C GLU A 142 15.05 15.28 -2.49
N SER A 143 14.58 14.06 -2.19
CA SER A 143 15.04 12.82 -2.82
C SER A 143 14.91 12.87 -4.35
N SER A 144 13.78 13.36 -4.84
CA SER A 144 13.55 13.53 -6.29
C SER A 144 14.54 14.51 -6.90
N LYS A 145 14.78 15.65 -6.25
CA LYS A 145 15.69 16.70 -6.73
C LYS A 145 17.15 16.22 -6.81
N ILE A 146 17.61 15.47 -5.81
CA ILE A 146 19.00 14.97 -5.77
C ILE A 146 19.18 13.64 -6.52
N GLY A 147 18.09 12.96 -6.89
CA GLY A 147 18.11 11.66 -7.58
C GLY A 147 18.67 10.51 -6.73
N LYS A 148 18.54 10.58 -5.41
CA LYS A 148 19.08 9.59 -4.46
C LYS A 148 18.09 9.29 -3.35
N PRO A 149 18.13 8.06 -2.78
CA PRO A 149 17.36 7.76 -1.59
C PRO A 149 17.87 8.58 -0.40
N LEU A 150 16.97 8.95 0.49
CA LEU A 150 17.25 9.60 1.75
C LEU A 150 16.90 8.68 2.92
N GLU A 151 17.76 8.63 3.92
CA GLU A 151 17.45 8.00 5.20
C GLU A 151 16.82 9.04 6.11
N CYS A 152 15.70 8.71 6.74
CA CYS A 152 15.00 9.61 7.63
C CYS A 152 14.37 8.86 8.81
N LYS A 153 14.24 9.56 9.91
CA LYS A 153 13.40 9.15 11.04
C LYS A 153 12.15 10.03 11.02
N ILE A 154 11.00 9.39 10.97
CA ILE A 154 9.71 10.05 10.88
C ILE A 154 8.88 9.72 12.14
#